data_49ba9f4e01eeaecc71599c10ac761bd4
#
_entry.id   49ba9f4e01eeaecc71599c10ac761bd4
#
_cell.length_a   1.000
_cell.length_b   1.000
_cell.length_c   1.000
_cell.angle_alpha   90.00
_cell.angle_beta   90.00
_cell.angle_gamma   90.00
#
_symmetry.space_group_name_H-M   'P 1'
#
loop_
_entity.id
_entity.type
_entity.pdbx_description
1 polymer ?
#
loop_
_entity_poly.entity_id
_entity_poly.type
_entity_poly.pdbx_seq_one_letter_code
_entity_poly.pdbx_strand_id
1 'polypeptide(L)'
;EDIELIALSHFHPDHSAELPAILWPSGSQARLSGPTGDAGFPSVAEFLERLFGKNGAFPVFADRVQFDVLTVDTASRDIVDVWNVSDFLVRGIGVPHANVPTIGYRVDVGDASIAFSSDQNGSDPSFIEFIQDVDVLVIHMTVGEDASGFGADLHAKPSVWGQMATQGEVGRVLVSHISTPSPQVLQTRLGVLRDNYSGPVTVGEDLLCLEVN
;
A
#
# COMPACT_ATOMS: atom_id res chain seq x y z
N GLU A 1 11.49 12.68 -15.64
CA GLU A 1 11.85 11.30 -15.26
C GLU A 1 10.70 10.40 -15.70
N ASP A 2 11.01 9.26 -16.32
CA ASP A 2 10.01 8.33 -16.78
C ASP A 2 9.56 7.47 -15.59
N ILE A 3 8.25 7.32 -15.41
CA ILE A 3 7.68 6.40 -14.42
C ILE A 3 7.62 5.00 -15.05
N GLU A 4 8.36 4.07 -14.52
CA GLU A 4 8.42 2.71 -15.06
C GLU A 4 7.35 1.79 -14.48
N LEU A 5 6.99 1.99 -13.19
CA LEU A 5 5.96 1.22 -12.50
C LEU A 5 5.05 2.14 -11.66
N ILE A 6 3.75 1.90 -11.74
CA ILE A 6 2.74 2.42 -10.82
C ILE A 6 2.11 1.22 -10.12
N ALA A 7 2.21 1.14 -8.80
CA ALA A 7 1.64 0.08 -7.99
C ALA A 7 0.45 0.62 -7.18
N LEU A 8 -0.77 0.32 -7.62
CA LEU A 8 -1.99 0.72 -6.92
C LEU A 8 -2.41 -0.36 -5.93
N SER A 9 -2.52 0.01 -4.66
CA SER A 9 -2.95 -0.92 -3.62
C SER A 9 -4.42 -1.29 -3.76
N HIS A 10 -5.28 -0.30 -3.91
CA HIS A 10 -6.74 -0.42 -4.11
C HIS A 10 -7.31 0.89 -4.68
N PHE A 11 -8.65 0.95 -4.89
CA PHE A 11 -9.26 2.06 -5.62
C PHE A 11 -10.10 3.01 -4.76
N HIS A 12 -9.82 3.12 -3.44
CA HIS A 12 -10.35 4.25 -2.69
C HIS A 12 -9.78 5.57 -3.25
N PRO A 13 -10.54 6.66 -3.22
CA PRO A 13 -10.13 7.92 -3.86
C PRO A 13 -8.81 8.48 -3.35
N ASP A 14 -8.54 8.35 -2.07
CA ASP A 14 -7.30 8.78 -1.42
C ASP A 14 -6.06 7.95 -1.79
N HIS A 15 -6.25 6.82 -2.51
CA HIS A 15 -5.16 5.97 -3.02
C HIS A 15 -5.06 5.97 -4.55
N SER A 16 -6.03 6.51 -5.28
CA SER A 16 -6.09 6.37 -6.73
C SER A 16 -6.48 7.64 -7.51
N ALA A 17 -7.04 8.66 -6.85
CA ALA A 17 -7.57 9.83 -7.55
C ALA A 17 -6.50 10.71 -8.21
N GLU A 18 -5.24 10.63 -7.81
CA GLU A 18 -4.15 11.41 -8.41
C GLU A 18 -3.57 10.80 -9.70
N LEU A 19 -3.96 9.56 -10.03
CA LEU A 19 -3.45 8.87 -11.21
C LEU A 19 -3.56 9.70 -12.51
N PRO A 20 -4.68 10.38 -12.82
CA PRO A 20 -4.77 11.26 -13.99
C PRO A 20 -3.76 12.42 -13.96
N ALA A 21 -3.51 13.00 -12.79
CA ALA A 21 -2.56 14.11 -12.64
C ALA A 21 -1.10 13.64 -12.83
N ILE A 22 -0.76 12.47 -12.32
CA ILE A 22 0.58 11.86 -12.49
C ILE A 22 0.86 11.56 -13.97
N LEU A 23 -0.14 11.08 -14.71
CA LEU A 23 0.00 10.69 -16.11
C LEU A 23 -0.09 11.88 -17.09
N TRP A 24 -0.62 13.02 -16.67
CA TRP A 24 -0.88 14.16 -17.55
C TRP A 24 0.37 14.71 -18.25
N PRO A 25 1.51 14.90 -17.57
CA PRO A 25 2.70 15.46 -18.18
C PRO A 25 3.41 14.51 -19.15
N SER A 26 3.39 13.22 -18.89
CA SER A 26 4.32 12.27 -19.52
C SER A 26 3.75 11.56 -20.74
N GLY A 27 2.43 11.33 -20.83
CA GLY A 27 1.83 10.55 -21.93
C GLY A 27 2.62 9.27 -22.16
N SER A 28 2.76 8.40 -21.15
CA SER A 28 3.80 7.38 -21.15
C SER A 28 3.25 5.97 -21.31
N GLN A 29 4.13 5.09 -21.74
CA GLN A 29 4.00 3.66 -21.49
C GLN A 29 4.48 3.41 -20.07
N ALA A 30 3.59 3.00 -19.17
CA ALA A 30 3.94 2.60 -17.82
C ALA A 30 3.40 1.21 -17.52
N ARG A 31 4.17 0.43 -16.77
CA ARG A 31 3.65 -0.78 -16.14
C ARG A 31 2.80 -0.36 -14.96
N LEU A 32 1.62 -0.99 -14.82
CA LEU A 32 0.71 -0.69 -13.73
C LEU A 32 0.24 -1.97 -13.06
N SER A 33 0.45 -2.07 -11.76
CA SER A 33 -0.05 -3.17 -10.93
C SER A 33 -1.27 -2.73 -10.12
N GLY A 34 -2.21 -3.65 -9.93
CA GLY A 34 -3.39 -3.44 -9.11
C GLY A 34 -4.20 -4.72 -8.90
N PRO A 35 -5.29 -4.66 -8.11
CA PRO A 35 -6.08 -5.82 -7.74
C PRO A 35 -6.90 -6.41 -8.89
N THR A 36 -7.19 -7.71 -8.81
CA THR A 36 -8.09 -8.42 -9.74
C THR A 36 -9.54 -7.97 -9.65
N GLY A 37 -9.94 -7.28 -8.63
CA GLY A 37 -11.35 -6.95 -8.41
C GLY A 37 -12.19 -8.14 -7.92
N ASP A 38 -13.43 -7.84 -7.58
CA ASP A 38 -14.45 -8.82 -7.19
C ASP A 38 -15.87 -8.33 -7.55
N ALA A 39 -16.93 -8.98 -6.99
CA ALA A 39 -18.32 -8.65 -7.30
C ALA A 39 -18.74 -7.20 -6.99
N GLY A 40 -18.01 -6.46 -6.17
CA GLY A 40 -18.31 -5.08 -5.78
C GLY A 40 -17.32 -4.05 -6.31
N PHE A 41 -16.14 -4.50 -6.75
CA PHE A 41 -15.02 -3.64 -7.13
C PHE A 41 -14.44 -4.03 -8.49
N PRO A 42 -14.09 -3.06 -9.35
CA PRO A 42 -13.49 -3.35 -10.64
C PRO A 42 -12.10 -3.99 -10.47
N SER A 43 -11.70 -4.76 -11.46
CA SER A 43 -10.28 -5.08 -11.66
C SER A 43 -9.51 -3.81 -12.05
N VAL A 44 -8.18 -3.86 -11.90
CA VAL A 44 -7.33 -2.74 -12.34
C VAL A 44 -7.54 -2.40 -13.82
N ALA A 45 -7.71 -3.39 -14.68
CA ALA A 45 -7.97 -3.17 -16.11
C ALA A 45 -9.31 -2.44 -16.35
N GLU A 46 -10.37 -2.86 -15.65
CA GLU A 46 -11.67 -2.19 -15.73
C GLU A 46 -11.63 -0.79 -15.14
N PHE A 47 -10.88 -0.58 -14.05
CA PHE A 47 -10.69 0.74 -13.44
C PHE A 47 -10.03 1.70 -14.42
N LEU A 48 -8.95 1.27 -15.09
CA LEU A 48 -8.26 2.06 -16.10
C LEU A 48 -9.16 2.37 -17.31
N GLU A 49 -9.94 1.39 -17.79
CA GLU A 49 -10.88 1.63 -18.90
C GLU A 49 -11.97 2.64 -18.51
N ARG A 50 -12.48 2.59 -17.26
CA ARG A 50 -13.46 3.57 -16.75
C ARG A 50 -12.87 4.97 -16.59
N LEU A 51 -11.57 5.09 -16.31
CA LEU A 51 -10.89 6.38 -16.22
C LEU A 51 -10.47 6.91 -17.60
N PHE A 52 -9.77 6.10 -18.37
CA PHE A 52 -8.96 6.53 -19.53
C PHE A 52 -9.45 5.98 -20.87
N GLY A 53 -10.41 5.07 -20.89
CA GLY A 53 -11.01 4.55 -22.11
C GLY A 53 -11.75 5.63 -22.89
N LYS A 54 -12.11 5.35 -24.15
CA LYS A 54 -12.81 6.29 -25.04
C LYS A 54 -14.12 6.82 -24.46
N ASN A 55 -14.78 6.04 -23.60
CA ASN A 55 -16.00 6.39 -22.89
C ASN A 55 -15.77 6.63 -21.40
N GLY A 56 -14.52 6.72 -20.96
CA GLY A 56 -14.13 6.93 -19.57
C GLY A 56 -14.23 8.39 -19.12
N ALA A 57 -13.86 8.63 -17.87
CA ALA A 57 -13.93 9.98 -17.28
C ALA A 57 -12.94 10.96 -17.94
N PHE A 58 -11.81 10.45 -18.43
CA PHE A 58 -10.73 11.24 -19.05
C PHE A 58 -10.38 10.71 -20.45
N PRO A 59 -11.26 10.79 -21.45
CA PRO A 59 -11.05 10.19 -22.77
C PRO A 59 -9.86 10.78 -23.54
N VAL A 60 -9.35 11.92 -23.13
CA VAL A 60 -8.14 12.55 -23.67
C VAL A 60 -6.88 11.65 -23.54
N PHE A 61 -6.90 10.70 -22.65
CA PHE A 61 -5.82 9.74 -22.45
C PHE A 61 -5.92 8.47 -23.32
N ALA A 62 -7.09 8.18 -23.92
CA ALA A 62 -7.36 6.91 -24.58
C ALA A 62 -6.34 6.50 -25.67
N ASP A 63 -5.75 7.49 -26.36
CA ASP A 63 -4.73 7.26 -27.39
C ASP A 63 -3.33 7.74 -26.94
N ARG A 64 -3.15 8.16 -25.67
CA ARG A 64 -1.91 8.76 -25.16
C ARG A 64 -1.20 7.91 -24.12
N VAL A 65 -1.93 7.06 -23.42
CA VAL A 65 -1.39 6.22 -22.35
C VAL A 65 -1.63 4.76 -22.70
N GLN A 66 -0.57 3.97 -22.62
CA GLN A 66 -0.63 2.51 -22.75
C GLN A 66 -0.07 1.90 -21.47
N PHE A 67 -0.83 0.98 -20.89
CA PHE A 67 -0.41 0.27 -19.68
C PHE A 67 -0.10 -1.20 -19.99
N ASP A 68 1.04 -1.65 -19.50
CA ASP A 68 1.29 -3.07 -19.27
C ASP A 68 0.70 -3.42 -17.89
N VAL A 69 -0.48 -4.03 -17.90
CA VAL A 69 -1.28 -4.22 -16.68
C VAL A 69 -0.93 -5.57 -16.04
N LEU A 70 -0.52 -5.52 -14.78
CA LEU A 70 -0.27 -6.67 -13.91
C LEU A 70 -1.32 -6.73 -12.80
N THR A 71 -2.01 -7.85 -12.71
CA THR A 71 -3.02 -8.06 -11.66
C THR A 71 -2.48 -8.94 -10.55
N VAL A 72 -2.79 -8.57 -9.31
CA VAL A 72 -2.55 -9.40 -8.13
C VAL A 72 -3.88 -9.90 -7.62
N ASP A 73 -4.00 -11.24 -7.47
CA ASP A 73 -5.19 -11.86 -6.89
C ASP A 73 -5.21 -11.59 -5.37
N THR A 74 -6.11 -10.72 -4.95
CA THR A 74 -6.24 -10.35 -3.53
C THR A 74 -7.01 -11.36 -2.69
N ALA A 75 -7.67 -12.34 -3.31
CA ALA A 75 -8.32 -13.46 -2.61
C ALA A 75 -7.30 -14.55 -2.26
N SER A 76 -6.28 -14.75 -3.11
CA SER A 76 -5.11 -15.56 -2.79
C SER A 76 -4.19 -14.80 -1.82
N ARG A 77 -3.48 -15.52 -0.99
CA ARG A 77 -2.39 -14.99 -0.15
C ARG A 77 -1.02 -15.33 -0.72
N ASP A 78 -0.98 -15.71 -1.98
CA ASP A 78 0.27 -15.98 -2.68
C ASP A 78 1.04 -14.67 -2.92
N ILE A 79 2.34 -14.73 -2.74
CA ILE A 79 3.25 -13.62 -3.09
C ILE A 79 3.48 -13.66 -4.59
N VAL A 80 3.24 -12.53 -5.25
CA VAL A 80 3.36 -12.38 -6.71
C VAL A 80 4.47 -11.40 -7.05
N ASP A 81 5.39 -11.80 -7.92
CA ASP A 81 6.37 -10.87 -8.50
C ASP A 81 5.64 -9.92 -9.47
N VAL A 82 5.62 -8.64 -9.09
CA VAL A 82 5.01 -7.56 -9.89
C VAL A 82 6.00 -6.99 -10.89
N TRP A 83 7.25 -6.83 -10.46
CA TRP A 83 8.32 -6.35 -11.32
C TRP A 83 9.67 -6.88 -10.84
N ASN A 84 10.48 -7.35 -11.78
CA ASN A 84 11.80 -7.88 -11.49
C ASN A 84 12.76 -7.45 -12.61
N VAL A 85 13.65 -6.50 -12.31
CA VAL A 85 14.62 -5.97 -13.26
C VAL A 85 15.94 -5.72 -12.54
N SER A 86 17.01 -6.38 -12.98
CA SER A 86 18.32 -6.30 -12.35
C SER A 86 18.28 -6.68 -10.86
N ASP A 87 18.63 -5.76 -9.97
CA ASP A 87 18.60 -5.88 -8.51
C ASP A 87 17.34 -5.27 -7.87
N PHE A 88 16.36 -4.89 -8.68
CA PHE A 88 15.10 -4.29 -8.25
C PHE A 88 13.95 -5.29 -8.39
N LEU A 89 13.36 -5.66 -7.25
CA LEU A 89 12.24 -6.60 -7.18
C LEU A 89 11.05 -5.97 -6.46
N VAL A 90 9.89 -5.93 -7.11
CA VAL A 90 8.62 -5.55 -6.48
C VAL A 90 7.71 -6.76 -6.38
N ARG A 91 7.19 -7.02 -5.19
CA ARG A 91 6.26 -8.10 -4.91
C ARG A 91 4.96 -7.57 -4.33
N GLY A 92 3.87 -8.26 -4.58
CA GLY A 92 2.56 -7.96 -4.05
C GLY A 92 1.93 -9.16 -3.34
N ILE A 93 1.10 -8.90 -2.34
CA ILE A 93 0.27 -9.88 -1.64
C ILE A 93 -1.10 -9.29 -1.34
N GLY A 94 -2.16 -10.10 -1.45
CA GLY A 94 -3.49 -9.68 -1.02
C GLY A 94 -3.55 -9.48 0.50
N VAL A 95 -4.15 -8.37 0.95
CA VAL A 95 -4.31 -8.05 2.38
C VAL A 95 -5.79 -7.78 2.72
N PRO A 96 -6.23 -8.09 3.97
CA PRO A 96 -7.63 -7.94 4.36
C PRO A 96 -7.99 -6.47 4.65
N HIS A 97 -8.91 -5.90 3.85
CA HIS A 97 -9.46 -4.55 4.01
C HIS A 97 -10.99 -4.58 3.86
N ALA A 98 -11.67 -5.17 4.83
CA ALA A 98 -13.08 -5.56 4.73
C ALA A 98 -13.35 -6.33 3.42
N ASN A 99 -14.22 -5.79 2.56
CA ASN A 99 -14.53 -6.36 1.24
C ASN A 99 -13.81 -5.66 0.07
N VAL A 100 -12.86 -4.76 0.35
CA VAL A 100 -12.11 -4.02 -0.69
C VAL A 100 -10.89 -4.84 -1.11
N PRO A 101 -10.78 -5.23 -2.40
CA PRO A 101 -9.58 -5.91 -2.91
C PRO A 101 -8.35 -5.02 -2.76
N THR A 102 -7.43 -5.40 -1.87
CA THR A 102 -6.28 -4.56 -1.49
C THR A 102 -4.98 -5.35 -1.51
N ILE A 103 -3.91 -4.71 -1.96
CA ILE A 103 -2.57 -5.28 -2.10
C ILE A 103 -1.60 -4.58 -1.16
N GLY A 104 -0.85 -5.34 -0.36
CA GLY A 104 0.40 -4.89 0.24
C GLY A 104 1.56 -5.09 -0.73
N TYR A 105 2.50 -4.16 -0.77
CA TYR A 105 3.66 -4.23 -1.65
C TYR A 105 4.98 -4.29 -0.87
N ARG A 106 5.95 -5.01 -1.42
CA ARG A 106 7.33 -5.00 -0.95
C ARG A 106 8.27 -4.70 -2.11
N VAL A 107 9.24 -3.84 -1.86
CA VAL A 107 10.29 -3.45 -2.79
C VAL A 107 11.62 -3.85 -2.19
N ASP A 108 12.39 -4.65 -2.90
CA ASP A 108 13.76 -5.00 -2.55
C ASP A 108 14.71 -4.42 -3.62
N VAL A 109 15.78 -3.74 -3.19
CA VAL A 109 16.78 -3.13 -4.07
C VAL A 109 18.17 -3.42 -3.49
N GLY A 110 18.91 -4.34 -4.12
CA GLY A 110 20.15 -4.84 -3.54
C GLY A 110 19.91 -5.45 -2.16
N ASP A 111 20.59 -4.92 -1.14
CA ASP A 111 20.42 -5.37 0.24
C ASP A 111 19.33 -4.60 1.02
N ALA A 112 18.75 -3.55 0.43
CA ALA A 112 17.73 -2.72 1.07
C ALA A 112 16.31 -3.18 0.75
N SER A 113 15.38 -3.05 1.70
CA SER A 113 13.99 -3.47 1.55
C SER A 113 13.00 -2.54 2.24
N ILE A 114 11.87 -2.31 1.56
CA ILE A 114 10.75 -1.53 2.10
C ILE A 114 9.43 -2.23 1.80
N ALA A 115 8.55 -2.36 2.79
CA ALA A 115 7.20 -2.86 2.60
C ALA A 115 6.16 -1.78 2.90
N PHE A 116 5.11 -1.77 2.10
CA PHE A 116 3.94 -0.90 2.26
C PHE A 116 2.76 -1.78 2.66
N SER A 117 2.24 -1.54 3.85
CA SER A 117 1.12 -2.33 4.37
C SER A 117 -0.15 -2.15 3.56
N SER A 118 -0.29 -1.01 2.89
CA SER A 118 -1.56 -0.51 2.39
C SER A 118 -2.60 -0.43 3.50
N ASP A 119 -3.86 -0.23 3.17
CA ASP A 119 -4.93 -0.30 4.15
C ASP A 119 -5.29 -1.76 4.42
N GLN A 120 -5.23 -2.18 5.67
CA GLN A 120 -5.57 -3.53 6.09
C GLN A 120 -5.91 -3.58 7.58
N ASN A 121 -6.62 -4.61 8.01
CA ASN A 121 -6.98 -4.80 9.42
C ASN A 121 -5.98 -5.67 10.21
N GLY A 122 -4.97 -6.21 9.55
CA GLY A 122 -3.91 -7.01 10.17
C GLY A 122 -4.35 -8.39 10.65
N SER A 123 -5.50 -8.92 10.17
CA SER A 123 -6.02 -10.21 10.62
C SER A 123 -5.38 -11.43 9.93
N ASP A 124 -4.59 -11.20 8.85
CA ASP A 124 -3.99 -12.30 8.08
C ASP A 124 -2.50 -12.45 8.40
N PRO A 125 -2.07 -13.61 8.92
CA PRO A 125 -0.68 -13.84 9.30
C PRO A 125 0.29 -13.92 8.09
N SER A 126 -0.18 -14.18 6.88
CA SER A 126 0.68 -14.25 5.68
C SER A 126 1.41 -12.94 5.40
N PHE A 127 0.84 -11.82 5.83
CA PHE A 127 1.52 -10.53 5.72
C PHE A 127 2.75 -10.42 6.62
N ILE A 128 2.78 -11.13 7.77
CA ILE A 128 3.96 -11.17 8.66
C ILE A 128 5.13 -11.85 7.95
N GLU A 129 4.87 -12.96 7.25
CA GLU A 129 5.89 -13.66 6.45
C GLU A 129 6.38 -12.77 5.29
N PHE A 130 5.46 -12.01 4.68
CA PHE A 130 5.77 -11.10 3.58
C PHE A 130 6.70 -9.95 3.98
N ILE A 131 6.57 -9.45 5.20
CA ILE A 131 7.39 -8.35 5.75
C ILE A 131 8.60 -8.83 6.56
N GLN A 132 8.88 -10.14 6.53
CA GLN A 132 10.00 -10.68 7.31
C GLN A 132 11.32 -9.98 6.95
N ASP A 133 12.03 -9.51 7.97
CA ASP A 133 13.35 -8.84 7.88
C ASP A 133 13.38 -7.60 6.98
N VAL A 134 12.26 -6.90 6.76
CA VAL A 134 12.31 -5.64 5.99
C VAL A 134 12.96 -4.52 6.79
N ASP A 135 13.77 -3.69 6.12
CA ASP A 135 14.40 -2.53 6.77
C ASP A 135 13.38 -1.49 7.18
N VAL A 136 12.36 -1.26 6.33
CA VAL A 136 11.31 -0.28 6.61
C VAL A 136 9.93 -0.87 6.31
N LEU A 137 9.03 -0.82 7.29
CA LEU A 137 7.60 -1.08 7.11
C LEU A 137 6.81 0.22 7.17
N VAL A 138 6.18 0.59 6.06
CA VAL A 138 5.25 1.72 5.99
C VAL A 138 3.85 1.24 6.36
N ILE A 139 3.28 1.82 7.43
CA ILE A 139 1.95 1.49 7.95
C ILE A 139 1.01 2.70 7.92
N HIS A 140 -0.30 2.43 7.91
CA HIS A 140 -1.31 3.45 8.19
C HIS A 140 -1.58 3.60 9.70
N MET A 141 -2.08 4.79 10.13
CA MET A 141 -2.51 5.05 11.51
C MET A 141 -3.91 5.70 11.51
N THR A 142 -4.88 4.97 10.96
CA THR A 142 -6.22 5.48 10.70
C THR A 142 -7.13 5.37 11.91
N VAL A 143 -7.05 4.28 12.69
CA VAL A 143 -7.91 4.02 13.85
C VAL A 143 -7.15 4.03 15.17
N GLY A 144 -7.88 4.16 16.28
CA GLY A 144 -7.35 3.99 17.63
C GLY A 144 -7.46 2.55 18.12
N GLU A 145 -6.93 2.31 19.33
CA GLU A 145 -6.95 0.98 19.95
C GLU A 145 -8.37 0.51 20.30
N ASP A 146 -9.27 1.44 20.53
CA ASP A 146 -10.69 1.23 20.85
C ASP A 146 -11.58 1.00 19.62
N ALA A 147 -11.01 0.97 18.40
CA ALA A 147 -11.77 0.76 17.18
C ALA A 147 -12.53 -0.57 17.22
N SER A 148 -13.76 -0.54 16.70
CA SER A 148 -14.65 -1.69 16.60
C SER A 148 -15.55 -1.61 15.36
N GLY A 149 -16.22 -2.71 15.01
CA GLY A 149 -17.09 -2.77 13.85
C GLY A 149 -16.35 -2.43 12.56
N PHE A 150 -17.01 -1.73 11.64
CA PHE A 150 -16.50 -1.47 10.29
C PHE A 150 -15.12 -0.79 10.25
N GLY A 151 -14.82 0.09 11.22
CA GLY A 151 -13.49 0.72 11.29
C GLY A 151 -12.37 -0.29 11.60
N ALA A 152 -12.64 -1.28 12.47
CA ALA A 152 -11.69 -2.34 12.78
C ALA A 152 -11.63 -3.43 11.69
N ASP A 153 -12.70 -3.58 10.89
CA ASP A 153 -12.71 -4.48 9.73
C ASP A 153 -11.83 -3.93 8.60
N LEU A 154 -11.72 -2.60 8.50
CA LEU A 154 -10.91 -1.92 7.49
C LEU A 154 -9.45 -1.75 7.91
N HIS A 155 -9.20 -1.36 9.17
CA HIS A 155 -7.90 -0.83 9.57
C HIS A 155 -7.35 -1.50 10.83
N ALA A 156 -6.08 -1.85 10.80
CA ALA A 156 -5.37 -2.42 11.93
C ALA A 156 -5.18 -1.41 13.07
N LYS A 157 -5.34 -1.90 14.29
CA LYS A 157 -5.11 -1.14 15.52
C LYS A 157 -3.62 -0.90 15.77
N PRO A 158 -3.26 0.13 16.55
CA PRO A 158 -1.86 0.40 16.89
C PRO A 158 -1.12 -0.80 17.50
N SER A 159 -1.78 -1.56 18.41
CA SER A 159 -1.17 -2.77 19.00
C SER A 159 -0.89 -3.86 17.96
N VAL A 160 -1.79 -4.03 16.98
CA VAL A 160 -1.64 -5.00 15.89
C VAL A 160 -0.41 -4.65 15.04
N TRP A 161 -0.24 -3.38 14.69
CA TRP A 161 0.95 -2.93 13.95
C TRP A 161 2.24 -3.19 14.71
N GLY A 162 2.27 -2.90 16.02
CA GLY A 162 3.45 -3.18 16.85
C GLY A 162 3.77 -4.67 16.91
N GLN A 163 2.76 -5.53 17.06
CA GLN A 163 2.92 -6.98 17.08
C GLN A 163 3.42 -7.52 15.73
N MET A 164 2.86 -7.06 14.61
CA MET A 164 3.29 -7.47 13.28
C MET A 164 4.73 -7.05 12.99
N ALA A 165 5.11 -5.81 13.33
CA ALA A 165 6.46 -5.33 13.18
C ALA A 165 7.48 -6.12 14.03
N THR A 166 7.08 -6.54 15.23
CA THR A 166 7.92 -7.38 16.11
C THR A 166 8.06 -8.80 15.55
N GLN A 167 6.96 -9.41 15.11
CA GLN A 167 6.97 -10.78 14.57
C GLN A 167 7.67 -10.87 13.21
N GLY A 168 7.56 -9.82 12.38
CA GLY A 168 8.24 -9.70 11.09
C GLY A 168 9.71 -9.27 11.21
N GLU A 169 10.24 -9.08 12.42
CA GLU A 169 11.62 -8.61 12.67
C GLU A 169 11.98 -7.35 11.90
N VAL A 170 10.99 -6.43 11.79
CA VAL A 170 11.10 -5.19 10.99
C VAL A 170 12.17 -4.26 11.58
N GLY A 171 13.04 -3.73 10.74
CA GLY A 171 14.10 -2.82 11.16
C GLY A 171 13.58 -1.46 11.65
N ARG A 172 12.56 -0.90 10.99
CA ARG A 172 11.93 0.40 11.33
C ARG A 172 10.48 0.45 10.87
N VAL A 173 9.64 1.09 11.64
CA VAL A 173 8.27 1.45 11.24
C VAL A 173 8.20 2.91 10.83
N LEU A 174 7.63 3.17 9.62
CA LEU A 174 7.26 4.50 9.14
C LEU A 174 5.74 4.63 9.17
N VAL A 175 5.22 5.52 10.01
CA VAL A 175 3.78 5.77 10.15
C VAL A 175 3.34 6.80 9.12
N SER A 176 2.42 6.42 8.27
CA SER A 176 1.79 7.21 7.20
C SER A 176 0.28 7.19 7.35
N HIS A 177 -0.47 7.71 6.38
CA HIS A 177 -1.95 7.65 6.30
C HIS A 177 -2.62 7.90 7.67
N ILE A 178 -2.34 9.08 8.24
CA ILE A 178 -2.73 9.43 9.60
C ILE A 178 -4.08 10.14 9.58
N SER A 179 -5.15 9.48 10.06
CA SER A 179 -6.50 10.03 10.11
C SER A 179 -6.86 10.54 11.51
N THR A 180 -6.05 11.45 12.03
CA THR A 180 -6.41 12.16 13.29
C THR A 180 -5.98 13.61 13.22
N PRO A 181 -6.88 14.55 13.56
CA PRO A 181 -6.55 15.98 13.60
C PRO A 181 -5.79 16.37 14.88
N SER A 182 -5.71 15.47 15.88
CA SER A 182 -5.13 15.77 17.19
C SER A 182 -3.75 15.15 17.37
N PRO A 183 -2.69 15.95 17.57
CA PRO A 183 -1.37 15.45 17.91
C PRO A 183 -1.37 14.58 19.18
N GLN A 184 -2.22 14.88 20.16
CA GLN A 184 -2.34 14.11 21.40
C GLN A 184 -2.90 12.71 21.14
N VAL A 185 -3.92 12.59 20.29
CA VAL A 185 -4.48 11.29 19.86
C VAL A 185 -3.43 10.49 19.12
N LEU A 186 -2.68 11.12 18.21
CA LEU A 186 -1.58 10.45 17.51
C LEU A 186 -0.52 9.93 18.50
N GLN A 187 -0.10 10.76 19.46
CA GLN A 187 0.88 10.32 20.47
C GLN A 187 0.37 9.14 21.31
N THR A 188 -0.92 9.10 21.64
CA THR A 188 -1.53 7.95 22.33
C THR A 188 -1.44 6.68 21.48
N ARG A 189 -1.80 6.75 20.18
CA ARG A 189 -1.70 5.62 19.25
C ARG A 189 -0.26 5.13 19.07
N LEU A 190 0.69 6.07 18.94
CA LEU A 190 2.13 5.76 18.86
C LEU A 190 2.66 5.12 20.15
N GLY A 191 2.13 5.51 21.31
CA GLY A 191 2.44 4.88 22.60
C GLY A 191 2.09 3.40 22.57
N VAL A 192 0.84 3.07 22.20
CA VAL A 192 0.37 1.68 22.10
C VAL A 192 1.19 0.86 21.09
N LEU A 193 1.54 1.44 19.94
CA LEU A 193 2.40 0.76 18.97
C LEU A 193 3.77 0.45 19.60
N ARG A 194 4.40 1.42 20.26
CA ARG A 194 5.72 1.27 20.91
C ARG A 194 5.72 0.32 22.10
N ASP A 195 4.59 0.13 22.77
CA ASP A 195 4.45 -0.91 23.81
C ASP A 195 4.54 -2.33 23.24
N ASN A 196 4.34 -2.49 21.92
CA ASN A 196 4.36 -3.76 21.20
C ASN A 196 5.52 -3.92 20.19
N TYR A 197 6.32 -2.87 19.97
CA TYR A 197 7.47 -2.86 19.06
C TYR A 197 8.59 -1.99 19.62
N SER A 198 9.77 -2.58 19.84
CA SER A 198 10.92 -1.91 20.43
C SER A 198 11.84 -1.19 19.45
N GLY A 199 11.63 -1.41 18.14
CA GLY A 199 12.43 -0.78 17.08
C GLY A 199 12.07 0.70 16.85
N PRO A 200 12.82 1.38 15.97
CA PRO A 200 12.58 2.79 15.63
C PRO A 200 11.20 3.00 14.99
N VAL A 201 10.48 4.03 15.45
CA VAL A 201 9.20 4.47 14.88
C VAL A 201 9.32 5.92 14.45
N THR A 202 9.19 6.15 13.15
CA THR A 202 9.20 7.48 12.52
C THR A 202 7.78 7.85 12.09
N VAL A 203 7.37 9.08 12.31
CA VAL A 203 6.12 9.62 11.74
C VAL A 203 6.45 10.29 10.41
N GLY A 204 5.74 9.88 9.36
CA GLY A 204 5.88 10.47 8.04
C GLY A 204 5.35 11.90 7.99
N GLU A 205 6.02 12.73 7.25
CA GLU A 205 5.62 14.08 6.89
C GLU A 205 6.00 14.37 5.44
N ASP A 206 5.35 15.34 4.82
CA ASP A 206 5.61 15.68 3.43
C ASP A 206 7.08 16.03 3.24
N LEU A 207 7.67 15.49 2.17
CA LEU A 207 9.08 15.67 1.79
C LEU A 207 10.09 15.00 2.76
N LEU A 208 9.66 14.16 3.67
CA LEU A 208 10.57 13.35 4.47
C LEU A 208 11.39 12.43 3.56
N CYS A 209 12.70 12.49 3.70
CA CYS A 209 13.62 11.55 3.07
C CYS A 209 14.23 10.65 4.13
N LEU A 210 14.07 9.34 3.98
CA LEU A 210 14.66 8.33 4.84
C LEU A 210 15.71 7.53 4.07
N GLU A 211 16.88 7.35 4.68
CA GLU A 211 17.87 6.39 4.20
C GLU A 211 17.46 4.99 4.65
N VAL A 212 17.50 4.03 3.72
CA VAL A 212 17.30 2.60 3.95
C VAL A 212 18.67 1.94 3.83
N ASN A 213 19.18 1.40 4.95
CA ASN A 213 20.52 0.80 5.05
C ASN A 213 20.40 -0.64 5.52
#